data_95c2177d4dce6388a630043c450bbc5c
#
_entry.id   95c2177d4dce6388a630043c450bbc5c
#
_cell.length_a   1.000
_cell.length_b   1.000
_cell.length_c   1.000
_cell.angle_alpha   90.00
_cell.angle_beta   90.00
_cell.angle_gamma   90.00
#
_symmetry.space_group_name_H-M   'P 1'
#
loop_
_entity.id
_entity.type
_entity.pdbx_description
1 polymer ?
#
loop_
_entity_poly.entity_id
_entity_poly.type
_entity_poly.pdbx_seq_one_letter_code
_entity_poly.pdbx_strand_id
1 'polypeptide(L)' 'MPIENHLLELERKHQSLEREIQDCLAHPGTDDMRLAELKRRKLQLKDEIARLKGSSSRMVH' A
#
# COMPACT_ATOMS: atom_id res chain seq x y z
N MET A 1 3.00 -21.78 -3.27
CA MET A 1 2.12 -20.81 -3.87
C MET A 1 2.84 -20.03 -4.94
N PRO A 2 2.23 -19.86 -6.09
CA PRO A 2 2.91 -19.09 -7.14
C PRO A 2 3.09 -17.64 -6.73
N ILE A 3 4.22 -17.10 -7.11
CA ILE A 3 4.53 -15.71 -6.77
C ILE A 3 3.54 -14.74 -7.41
N GLU A 4 2.99 -15.13 -8.55
CA GLU A 4 2.01 -14.30 -9.24
C GLU A 4 0.74 -14.10 -8.42
N ASN A 5 0.30 -15.16 -7.76
CA ASN A 5 -0.88 -15.05 -6.90
C ASN A 5 -0.60 -14.16 -5.69
N HIS A 6 0.59 -14.29 -5.13
CA HIS A 6 0.96 -13.46 -4.01
C HIS A 6 1.02 -11.99 -4.39
N LEU A 7 1.60 -11.73 -5.56
CA LEU A 7 1.68 -10.36 -6.07
C LEU A 7 0.31 -9.76 -6.28
N LEU A 8 -0.59 -10.56 -6.85
CA LEU A 8 -1.96 -10.10 -7.09
C LEU A 8 -2.65 -9.75 -5.77
N GLU A 9 -2.45 -10.56 -4.75
CA GLU A 9 -3.02 -10.30 -3.45
C GLU A 9 -2.51 -8.98 -2.88
N LEU A 10 -1.23 -8.76 -3.00
CA LEU A 10 -0.63 -7.52 -2.49
C LEU A 10 -1.16 -6.30 -3.23
N GLU A 11 -1.33 -6.43 -4.54
CA GLU A 11 -1.88 -5.34 -5.32
C GLU A 11 -3.32 -5.03 -4.93
N ARG A 12 -4.09 -6.05 -4.65
CA ARG A 12 -5.46 -5.85 -4.19
C ARG A 12 -5.49 -5.13 -2.85
N LYS A 13 -4.61 -5.53 -1.94
CA LYS A 13 -4.53 -4.87 -0.65
C LYS A 13 -4.12 -3.41 -0.81
N HIS A 14 -3.20 -3.17 -1.72
CA HIS A 14 -2.74 -1.81 -1.99
C HIS A 14 -3.91 -0.94 -2.48
N GLN A 15 -4.68 -1.46 -3.42
CA GLN A 15 -5.84 -0.74 -3.93
C GLN A 15 -6.87 -0.48 -2.84
N SER A 16 -7.08 -1.47 -1.99
CA SER A 16 -8.01 -1.33 -0.89
C SER A 16 -7.58 -0.22 0.06
N LEU A 17 -6.30 -0.17 0.35
CA LEU A 17 -5.77 0.87 1.23
C LEU A 17 -5.88 2.25 0.60
N GLU A 18 -5.65 2.33 -0.70
CA GLU A 18 -5.79 3.60 -1.40
C GLU A 18 -7.21 4.12 -1.29
N ARG A 19 -8.17 3.23 -1.44
CA ARG A 19 -9.56 3.60 -1.32
C ARG A 19 -9.89 4.08 0.09
N GLU A 20 -9.37 3.39 1.09
CA GLU A 20 -9.57 3.80 2.46
C GLU A 20 -8.97 5.18 2.74
N ILE A 21 -7.80 5.42 2.19
CA ILE A 21 -7.16 6.72 2.34
C ILE A 21 -8.01 7.82 1.72
N GLN A 22 -8.54 7.57 0.54
CA GLN A 22 -9.39 8.54 -0.13
C GLN A 22 -10.67 8.79 0.66
N ASP A 23 -11.23 7.75 1.23
CA ASP A 23 -12.41 7.89 2.10
C ASP A 23 -12.09 8.76 3.30
N CYS A 24 -10.94 8.55 3.89
CA CYS A 24 -10.52 9.36 5.03
C CYS A 24 -10.36 10.82 4.65
N LEU A 25 -9.78 11.06 3.49
CA LEU A 25 -9.60 12.43 3.02
C LEU A 25 -10.92 13.12 2.71
N ALA A 26 -11.90 12.34 2.31
CA ALA A 26 -13.21 12.88 1.99
C ALA A 26 -14.05 13.16 3.24
N HIS A 27 -13.64 12.64 4.38
CA HIS A 27 -14.36 12.82 5.63
C HIS A 27 -13.56 13.73 6.56
N PRO A 28 -13.96 14.99 6.71
CA PRO A 28 -13.18 15.94 7.50
C PRO A 28 -13.03 15.57 8.99
N GLY A 29 -13.86 14.68 9.47
CA GLY A 29 -13.75 14.28 10.88
C GLY A 29 -12.80 13.14 11.13
N THR A 30 -12.09 12.67 10.12
CA THR A 30 -11.22 11.53 10.27
C THR A 30 -9.98 11.86 11.11
N ASP A 31 -9.57 10.90 11.92
CA ASP A 31 -8.41 11.03 12.77
C ASP A 31 -7.13 11.07 11.94
N ASP A 32 -6.29 12.05 12.20
CA ASP A 32 -5.01 12.18 11.50
C ASP A 32 -4.12 10.96 11.75
N MET A 33 -4.19 10.40 12.92
CA MET A 33 -3.39 9.21 13.24
C MET A 33 -3.77 8.04 12.35
N ARG A 34 -5.06 7.87 12.13
CA ARG A 34 -5.53 6.79 11.28
C ARG A 34 -5.07 7.00 9.85
N LEU A 35 -5.15 8.22 9.37
CA LEU A 35 -4.70 8.53 8.02
C LEU A 35 -3.21 8.24 7.87
N ALA A 36 -2.42 8.64 8.84
CA ALA A 36 -0.99 8.38 8.81
C ALA A 36 -0.69 6.88 8.80
N GLU A 37 -1.46 6.12 9.58
CA GLU A 37 -1.32 4.68 9.63
C GLU A 37 -1.61 4.05 8.28
N LEU A 38 -2.68 4.48 7.64
CA LEU A 38 -3.06 3.96 6.34
C LEU A 38 -2.00 4.26 5.29
N LYS A 39 -1.45 5.47 5.33
CA LYS A 39 -0.39 5.85 4.41
C LYS A 39 0.85 5.01 4.61
N ARG A 40 1.18 4.71 5.85
CA ARG A 40 2.34 3.88 6.16
C ARG A 40 2.15 2.46 5.60
N ARG A 41 0.96 1.90 5.80
CA ARG A 41 0.67 0.57 5.27
C ARG A 41 0.76 0.53 3.76
N LYS A 42 0.26 1.59 3.13
CA LYS A 42 0.32 1.67 1.68
C LYS A 42 1.77 1.65 1.20
N LEU A 43 2.63 2.39 1.86
CA LEU A 43 4.05 2.41 1.50
C LEU A 43 4.70 1.05 1.69
N GLN A 44 4.36 0.36 2.77
CA GLN A 44 4.91 -0.97 3.02
C GLN A 44 4.48 -1.96 1.94
N LEU A 45 3.22 -1.91 1.57
CA LEU A 45 2.74 -2.80 0.51
C LEU A 45 3.39 -2.49 -0.83
N LYS A 46 3.55 -1.22 -1.12
CA LYS A 46 4.21 -0.83 -2.36
C LYS A 46 5.64 -1.33 -2.40
N ASP A 47 6.32 -1.26 -1.28
CA ASP A 47 7.69 -1.75 -1.18
C ASP A 47 7.74 -3.25 -1.40
N GLU A 48 6.82 -3.98 -0.80
CA GLU A 48 6.77 -5.43 -0.97
C GLU A 48 6.49 -5.80 -2.42
N ILE A 49 5.58 -5.11 -3.05
CA ILE A 49 5.26 -5.35 -4.46
C ILE A 49 6.49 -5.13 -5.32
N ALA A 50 7.22 -4.07 -5.06
CA ALA A 50 8.43 -3.77 -5.82
C ALA A 50 9.47 -4.86 -5.65
N ARG A 51 9.61 -5.37 -4.43
CA ARG A 51 10.56 -6.45 -4.19
C ARG A 51 10.20 -7.72 -4.93
N LEU A 52 8.91 -8.05 -4.93
CA LEU A 52 8.46 -9.25 -5.61
C LEU A 52 8.64 -9.14 -7.10
N LYS A 53 8.54 -7.94 -7.62
CA LYS A 53 8.76 -7.73 -9.05
C LYS A 53 10.23 -7.76 -9.42
N GLY A 54 11.09 -7.85 -8.43
CA GLY A 54 12.52 -7.94 -8.68
C GLY A 54 13.19 -6.62 -8.98
N SER A 55 12.52 -5.54 -8.77
CA SER A 55 13.09 -4.25 -9.10
C SER A 55 13.69 -3.60 -7.90
N SER A 56 14.19 -4.15 -7.13
CA SER A 56 14.82 -3.63 -5.96
C SER A 56 15.21 -2.18 -6.07
N SER A 57 15.21 -1.70 -6.55
CA SER A 57 15.56 -0.53 -6.57
C SER A 57 15.84 0.37 -5.75
N ARG A 58 16.03 0.07 -5.66
CA ARG A 58 16.27 0.73 -5.22
C ARG A 58 16.38 1.72 -5.01
N MET A 59 16.29 2.00 -4.75
CA MET A 59 16.30 2.82 -4.58
C MET A 59 16.66 3.64 -4.12
N VAL A 60 16.89 3.82 -3.87
CA VAL A 60 17.24 4.46 -3.56
C VAL A 60 17.52 5.21 -3.12
N HIS A 61 17.74 5.35 -2.85
CA HIS A 61 18.07 5.91 -2.47
C HIS A 61 18.36 6.31 -2.24
#